data_924899c4feb499274331e33c70c339e1
#
_entry.id   924899c4feb499274331e33c70c339e1
#
_cell.length_a   1.000
_cell.length_b   1.000
_cell.length_c   1.000
_cell.angle_alpha   90.00
_cell.angle_beta   90.00
_cell.angle_gamma   90.00
#
_symmetry.space_group_name_H-M   'P 1'
#
loop_
_entity.id
_entity.type
_entity.pdbx_description
1 polymer ?
#
loop_
_entity_poly.entity_id
_entity_poly.type
_entity_poly.pdbx_seq_one_letter_code
_entity_poly.pdbx_strand_id
1 'polypeptide(L)'
;MTLEDNWSIQEMPPPRREFAGRLFFMNQEIPILVVVDDLIFASMILETARRLGVAVEAVKIEDLGARVRQGPVRSVIIDLNHRSGAAIEAVRALKAESSWRGIVCGFVSHVQSDVIRAAREAGCDEILARSAFARDLPELLARLAGRGGEPPP
;
A
#
# COMPACT_ATOMS: atom_id res chain seq x y z
N MET A 1 -17.32 24.63 -38.13
CA MET A 1 -17.06 24.51 -37.86
C MET A 1 -16.99 24.54 -37.48
N THR A 2 -17.18 24.36 -37.44
CA THR A 2 -16.87 24.19 -37.06
C THR A 2 -16.20 24.01 -36.68
N LEU A 3 -15.74 24.02 -36.59
CA LEU A 3 -14.98 23.75 -36.15
C LEU A 3 -14.54 23.87 -35.24
N GLU A 4 -14.82 24.51 -34.77
CA GLU A 4 -14.53 24.52 -33.88
C GLU A 4 -14.54 23.63 -33.28
N ASP A 5 -15.18 23.39 -33.18
CA ASP A 5 -15.32 22.38 -32.71
C ASP A 5 -14.58 21.75 -33.14
N ASN A 6 -14.34 22.18 -33.66
CA ASN A 6 -13.63 21.68 -34.06
C ASN A 6 -12.53 21.92 -33.66
N TRP A 7 -12.51 22.49 -32.80
CA TRP A 7 -11.47 22.34 -32.18
C TRP A 7 -11.18 20.98 -32.24
N SER A 8 -10.55 20.55 -33.13
CA SER A 8 -10.40 19.17 -33.25
C SER A 8 -9.46 18.73 -32.19
N ILE A 9 -9.54 17.49 -31.89
CA ILE A 9 -8.72 16.91 -30.91
C ILE A 9 -7.29 17.08 -31.25
N GLN A 10 -6.95 17.14 -32.52
CA GLN A 10 -5.61 17.34 -32.90
C GLN A 10 -5.12 18.71 -32.57
N GLU A 11 -5.99 19.67 -32.51
CA GLU A 11 -5.56 20.98 -32.23
C GLU A 11 -5.56 21.27 -30.79
N MET A 12 -6.17 20.39 -30.01
CA MET A 12 -6.16 20.55 -28.62
C MET A 12 -4.80 20.22 -28.14
N PRO A 13 -4.17 21.04 -27.37
CA PRO A 13 -2.88 20.65 -26.80
C PRO A 13 -3.13 19.47 -25.89
N PRO A 14 -2.20 18.56 -25.81
CA PRO A 14 -2.35 17.45 -24.90
C PRO A 14 -2.45 18.02 -23.50
N PRO A 15 -3.16 17.36 -22.65
CA PRO A 15 -3.25 17.83 -21.27
C PRO A 15 -1.85 17.87 -20.74
N ARG A 16 -1.50 18.94 -20.07
CA ARG A 16 -0.22 19.04 -19.52
C ARG A 16 -0.01 17.93 -18.60
N ARG A 17 1.16 17.41 -18.55
CA ARG A 17 1.43 16.32 -17.72
C ARG A 17 1.12 16.60 -16.31
N GLU A 18 1.47 17.75 -15.84
CA GLU A 18 1.21 18.06 -14.48
C GLU A 18 -0.27 18.18 -14.20
N PHE A 19 -1.03 18.68 -15.15
CA PHE A 19 -2.45 18.82 -14.96
C PHE A 19 -3.12 17.46 -15.00
N ALA A 20 -2.73 16.63 -15.96
CA ALA A 20 -3.28 15.30 -16.08
C ALA A 20 -2.93 14.49 -14.84
N GLY A 21 -1.72 14.63 -14.36
CA GLY A 21 -1.31 13.93 -13.17
C GLY A 21 -2.07 14.35 -11.94
N ARG A 22 -2.37 15.62 -11.85
CA ARG A 22 -3.11 16.12 -10.71
C ARG A 22 -4.54 15.61 -10.73
N LEU A 23 -5.19 15.62 -11.88
CA LEU A 23 -6.54 15.12 -11.97
C LEU A 23 -6.57 13.64 -11.66
N PHE A 24 -5.63 12.91 -12.22
CA PHE A 24 -5.55 11.49 -12.01
C PHE A 24 -5.35 11.22 -10.53
N PHE A 25 -4.49 11.97 -9.89
CA PHE A 25 -4.18 11.79 -8.51
C PHE A 25 -5.39 12.08 -7.63
N MET A 26 -6.19 13.07 -7.99
CA MET A 26 -7.36 13.39 -7.23
C MET A 26 -8.41 12.29 -7.31
N ASN A 27 -8.40 11.55 -8.39
CA ASN A 27 -9.36 10.48 -8.57
C ASN A 27 -8.83 9.11 -8.16
N GLN A 28 -7.55 9.03 -7.82
CA GLN A 28 -6.95 7.79 -7.45
C GLN A 28 -6.80 7.72 -5.98
N GLU A 29 -6.97 6.58 -5.44
CA GLU A 29 -6.75 6.42 -4.04
C GLU A 29 -5.29 6.41 -3.72
N ILE A 30 -4.97 6.85 -2.53
CA ILE A 30 -3.61 6.79 -2.03
C ILE A 30 -3.26 5.32 -1.85
N PRO A 31 -2.13 4.87 -2.36
CA PRO A 31 -1.83 3.44 -2.41
C PRO A 31 -1.43 2.83 -1.07
N ILE A 32 -1.66 1.54 -0.99
CA ILE A 32 -1.14 0.69 0.05
C ILE A 32 0.14 0.09 -0.50
N LEU A 33 1.22 0.15 0.24
CA LEU A 33 2.46 -0.47 -0.21
C LEU A 33 2.50 -1.92 0.26
N VAL A 34 3.01 -2.79 -0.57
CA VAL A 34 3.08 -4.22 -0.27
C VAL A 34 4.53 -4.65 -0.32
N VAL A 35 5.06 -5.10 0.81
CA VAL A 35 6.45 -5.49 0.94
C VAL A 35 6.49 -6.99 1.22
N VAL A 36 6.42 -7.77 0.16
CA VAL A 36 6.31 -9.23 0.24
C VAL A 36 7.21 -9.81 -0.85
N ASP A 37 8.12 -10.67 -0.49
CA ASP A 37 9.04 -11.26 -1.45
C ASP A 37 8.57 -12.60 -2.02
N ASP A 38 7.50 -13.18 -1.47
CA ASP A 38 6.91 -14.39 -2.02
C ASP A 38 6.05 -13.96 -3.20
N LEU A 39 6.47 -14.30 -4.40
CA LEU A 39 5.80 -13.83 -5.60
C LEU A 39 4.36 -14.30 -5.74
N ILE A 40 4.09 -15.51 -5.30
CA ILE A 40 2.74 -16.03 -5.40
C ILE A 40 1.82 -15.26 -4.45
N PHE A 41 2.31 -15.04 -3.25
CA PHE A 41 1.51 -14.34 -2.25
C PHE A 41 1.33 -12.88 -2.66
N ALA A 42 2.39 -12.25 -3.15
CA ALA A 42 2.31 -10.88 -3.62
C ALA A 42 1.31 -10.77 -4.77
N SER A 43 1.32 -11.73 -5.69
CA SER A 43 0.39 -11.72 -6.81
C SER A 43 -1.05 -11.83 -6.34
N MET A 44 -1.29 -12.64 -5.32
CA MET A 44 -2.63 -12.79 -4.76
C MET A 44 -3.12 -11.45 -4.21
N ILE A 45 -2.26 -10.74 -3.50
CA ILE A 45 -2.62 -9.45 -2.95
C ILE A 45 -2.92 -8.45 -4.05
N LEU A 46 -2.05 -8.39 -5.05
CA LEU A 46 -2.20 -7.45 -6.14
C LEU A 46 -3.46 -7.72 -6.96
N GLU A 47 -3.73 -8.99 -7.19
CA GLU A 47 -4.90 -9.37 -7.97
C GLU A 47 -6.19 -9.07 -7.22
N THR A 48 -6.22 -9.34 -5.92
CA THR A 48 -7.39 -9.05 -5.12
C THR A 48 -7.63 -7.54 -5.08
N ALA A 49 -6.56 -6.77 -4.92
CA ALA A 49 -6.68 -5.32 -4.91
C ALA A 49 -7.20 -4.79 -6.23
N ARG A 50 -6.71 -5.36 -7.34
CA ARG A 50 -7.15 -4.94 -8.65
C ARG A 50 -8.64 -5.18 -8.81
N ARG A 51 -9.13 -6.30 -8.37
CA ARG A 51 -10.55 -6.60 -8.48
C ARG A 51 -11.41 -5.69 -7.62
N LEU A 52 -10.88 -5.21 -6.53
CA LEU A 52 -11.61 -4.31 -5.65
C LEU A 52 -11.43 -2.85 -6.03
N GLY A 53 -10.56 -2.56 -6.99
CA GLY A 53 -10.26 -1.18 -7.33
C GLY A 53 -9.46 -0.46 -6.25
N VAL A 54 -8.70 -1.20 -5.47
CA VAL A 54 -7.87 -0.62 -4.41
C VAL A 54 -6.46 -0.44 -4.96
N ALA A 55 -5.91 0.74 -4.78
CA ALA A 55 -4.57 1.04 -5.27
C ALA A 55 -3.53 0.38 -4.37
N VAL A 56 -2.69 -0.45 -4.93
CA VAL A 56 -1.58 -1.06 -4.22
C VAL A 56 -0.33 -0.97 -5.07
N GLU A 57 0.80 -0.97 -4.43
CA GLU A 57 2.07 -0.85 -5.10
C GLU A 57 3.07 -1.77 -4.41
N ALA A 58 3.68 -2.68 -5.16
CA ALA A 58 4.69 -3.56 -4.60
C ALA A 58 6.00 -2.80 -4.50
N VAL A 59 6.67 -2.91 -3.37
CA VAL A 59 7.89 -2.16 -3.10
C VAL A 59 8.91 -3.09 -2.47
N LYS A 60 10.15 -2.95 -2.83
CA LYS A 60 11.21 -3.71 -2.21
C LYS A 60 11.46 -3.14 -0.82
N ILE A 61 11.85 -4.01 0.09
CA ILE A 61 12.02 -3.59 1.47
C ILE A 61 13.07 -2.48 1.60
N GLU A 62 14.11 -2.54 0.79
CA GLU A 62 15.16 -1.53 0.86
C GLU A 62 14.71 -0.17 0.32
N ASP A 63 13.62 -0.14 -0.44
CA ASP A 63 13.12 1.10 -1.02
C ASP A 63 11.98 1.69 -0.22
N LEU A 64 11.53 1.00 0.81
CA LEU A 64 10.33 1.39 1.54
C LEU A 64 10.40 2.80 2.12
N GLY A 65 11.50 3.09 2.80
CA GLY A 65 11.64 4.40 3.42
C GLY A 65 11.62 5.54 2.42
N ALA A 66 12.34 5.36 1.32
CA ALA A 66 12.38 6.39 0.29
C ALA A 66 11.03 6.57 -0.34
N ARG A 67 10.31 5.47 -0.57
CA ARG A 67 9.01 5.56 -1.18
C ARG A 67 8.01 6.33 -0.32
N VAL A 68 8.05 6.08 0.98
CA VAL A 68 7.13 6.74 1.91
C VAL A 68 7.39 8.25 1.93
N ARG A 69 8.63 8.66 1.75
CA ARG A 69 8.96 10.07 1.73
C ARG A 69 8.65 10.73 0.39
N GLN A 70 8.48 9.96 -0.66
CA GLN A 70 8.27 10.51 -1.99
C GLN A 70 6.85 10.92 -2.31
N GLY A 71 5.90 10.43 -1.58
CA GLY A 71 4.52 10.77 -1.87
C GLY A 71 3.58 10.06 -0.92
N PRO A 72 2.31 10.30 -1.05
CA PRO A 72 1.34 9.77 -0.10
C PRO A 72 1.25 8.27 -0.13
N VAL A 73 1.17 7.68 1.03
CA VAL A 73 1.03 6.24 1.23
C VAL A 73 0.02 6.04 2.34
N ARG A 74 -0.98 5.23 2.08
CA ARG A 74 -2.03 5.04 3.07
C ARG A 74 -1.63 4.06 4.17
N SER A 75 -1.11 2.94 3.75
CA SER A 75 -0.77 1.87 4.67
C SER A 75 0.34 1.03 4.09
N VAL A 76 0.95 0.22 4.92
CA VAL A 76 2.00 -0.69 4.46
C VAL A 76 1.65 -2.09 4.93
N ILE A 77 1.68 -3.06 4.02
CA ILE A 77 1.54 -4.46 4.34
C ILE A 77 2.92 -5.07 4.22
N ILE A 78 3.38 -5.75 5.24
CA ILE A 78 4.72 -6.29 5.24
C ILE A 78 4.77 -7.72 5.78
N ASP A 79 5.51 -8.57 5.12
CA ASP A 79 5.77 -9.92 5.56
C ASP A 79 6.83 -9.85 6.66
N LEU A 80 6.43 -10.15 7.89
CA LEU A 80 7.35 -10.08 9.02
C LEU A 80 8.41 -11.17 8.98
N ASN A 81 8.19 -12.18 8.14
CA ASN A 81 9.19 -13.22 7.90
C ASN A 81 9.89 -12.99 6.56
N HIS A 82 9.99 -11.74 6.13
CA HIS A 82 10.64 -11.39 4.88
C HIS A 82 12.02 -12.03 4.83
N ARG A 83 12.38 -12.55 3.66
CA ARG A 83 13.60 -13.29 3.47
C ARG A 83 14.83 -12.52 3.89
N SER A 84 14.83 -11.23 3.74
CA SER A 84 15.97 -10.40 4.08
C SER A 84 16.27 -10.37 5.58
N GLY A 85 15.29 -10.70 6.40
CA GLY A 85 15.43 -10.57 7.85
C GLY A 85 15.32 -9.13 8.34
N ALA A 86 14.97 -8.19 7.47
CA ALA A 86 14.97 -6.78 7.81
C ALA A 86 13.61 -6.21 8.11
N ALA A 87 12.58 -7.07 8.20
CA ALA A 87 11.21 -6.56 8.34
C ALA A 87 10.99 -5.75 9.62
N ILE A 88 11.48 -6.24 10.74
CA ILE A 88 11.28 -5.56 12.02
C ILE A 88 11.94 -4.19 12.01
N GLU A 89 13.18 -4.14 11.50
CA GLU A 89 13.86 -2.86 11.42
C GLU A 89 13.18 -1.92 10.46
N ALA A 90 12.63 -2.46 9.37
CA ALA A 90 11.90 -1.65 8.42
C ALA A 90 10.65 -1.04 9.06
N VAL A 91 9.94 -1.81 9.88
CA VAL A 91 8.79 -1.31 10.59
C VAL A 91 9.21 -0.21 11.55
N ARG A 92 10.30 -0.46 12.29
CA ARG A 92 10.77 0.51 13.26
C ARG A 92 11.13 1.84 12.58
N ALA A 93 11.86 1.77 11.47
CA ALA A 93 12.26 2.96 10.75
C ALA A 93 11.04 3.70 10.18
N LEU A 94 10.06 2.94 9.70
CA LEU A 94 8.88 3.51 9.12
C LEU A 94 8.07 4.26 10.17
N LYS A 95 7.91 3.67 11.34
CA LYS A 95 7.14 4.30 12.40
C LYS A 95 7.89 5.48 13.03
N ALA A 96 9.19 5.54 12.84
CA ALA A 96 9.98 6.67 13.30
C ALA A 96 9.97 7.84 12.31
N GLU A 97 9.48 7.59 11.10
CA GLU A 97 9.46 8.62 10.06
C GLU A 97 8.38 9.63 10.41
N SER A 98 8.76 10.84 10.79
CA SER A 98 7.80 11.82 11.25
C SER A 98 6.84 12.29 10.17
N SER A 99 7.20 12.16 8.93
CA SER A 99 6.37 12.62 7.83
C SER A 99 5.26 11.63 7.47
N TRP A 100 5.22 10.47 8.09
CA TRP A 100 4.22 9.46 7.75
C TRP A 100 3.57 8.89 9.00
N ARG A 101 2.25 8.81 8.98
CA ARG A 101 1.50 8.31 10.10
C ARG A 101 0.49 7.26 9.72
N GLY A 102 0.81 6.48 8.74
CA GLY A 102 -0.10 5.44 8.27
C GLY A 102 -0.07 4.19 9.14
N ILE A 103 -0.81 3.21 8.70
CA ILE A 103 -0.95 1.94 9.41
C ILE A 103 0.01 0.91 8.83
N VAL A 104 0.68 0.18 9.69
CA VAL A 104 1.53 -0.92 9.28
C VAL A 104 0.83 -2.21 9.69
N CYS A 105 0.52 -3.04 8.70
CA CYS A 105 -0.10 -4.34 8.91
C CYS A 105 0.91 -5.42 8.54
N GLY A 106 1.36 -6.19 9.50
CA GLY A 106 2.31 -7.25 9.28
C GLY A 106 1.64 -8.60 9.34
N PHE A 107 2.21 -9.58 8.66
CA PHE A 107 1.71 -10.94 8.82
C PHE A 107 2.90 -11.87 9.05
N VAL A 108 2.63 -12.97 9.72
CA VAL A 108 3.65 -13.97 10.04
C VAL A 108 3.26 -15.30 9.47
N SER A 109 4.22 -16.03 8.93
CA SER A 109 3.98 -17.34 8.34
C SER A 109 3.68 -18.37 9.42
N HIS A 110 4.31 -18.22 10.56
CA HIS A 110 4.11 -19.12 11.68
C HIS A 110 3.88 -18.30 12.91
N VAL A 111 3.24 -18.88 13.88
CA VAL A 111 3.04 -18.20 15.15
C VAL A 111 4.40 -18.23 15.88
N GLN A 112 5.08 -17.10 15.83
CA GLN A 112 6.38 -16.96 16.48
C GLN A 112 6.24 -15.81 17.45
N SER A 113 6.11 -16.14 18.72
CA SER A 113 5.84 -15.12 19.73
C SER A 113 6.92 -14.07 19.83
N ASP A 114 8.17 -14.45 19.57
CA ASP A 114 9.25 -13.48 19.62
C ASP A 114 9.19 -12.50 18.46
N VAL A 115 8.82 -12.95 17.26
CA VAL A 115 8.67 -12.08 16.10
C VAL A 115 7.48 -11.14 16.32
N ILE A 116 6.39 -11.69 16.83
CA ILE A 116 5.20 -10.89 17.09
C ILE A 116 5.49 -9.81 18.11
N ARG A 117 6.20 -10.17 19.18
CA ARG A 117 6.52 -9.21 20.21
C ARG A 117 7.46 -8.12 19.65
N ALA A 118 8.46 -8.53 18.89
CA ALA A 118 9.40 -7.57 18.31
C ALA A 118 8.67 -6.62 17.34
N ALA A 119 7.74 -7.15 16.58
CA ALA A 119 6.99 -6.33 15.63
C ALA A 119 6.11 -5.31 16.36
N ARG A 120 5.50 -5.73 17.45
CA ARG A 120 4.70 -4.81 18.24
C ARG A 120 5.56 -3.72 18.83
N GLU A 121 6.70 -4.09 19.36
CA GLU A 121 7.61 -3.12 19.95
C GLU A 121 8.16 -2.16 18.92
N ALA A 122 8.24 -2.60 17.67
CA ALA A 122 8.70 -1.75 16.58
C ALA A 122 7.59 -0.79 16.11
N GLY A 123 6.36 -1.02 16.55
CA GLY A 123 5.26 -0.14 16.21
C GLY A 123 4.29 -0.67 15.17
N CYS A 124 4.35 -1.96 14.85
CA CYS A 124 3.44 -2.55 13.89
C CYS A 124 2.03 -2.47 14.46
N ASP A 125 1.11 -1.92 13.70
CA ASP A 125 -0.23 -1.67 14.20
C ASP A 125 -1.12 -2.91 14.23
N GLU A 126 -0.97 -3.79 13.26
CA GLU A 126 -1.72 -5.01 13.20
C GLU A 126 -0.80 -6.14 12.83
N ILE A 127 -0.97 -7.28 13.44
CA ILE A 127 -0.19 -8.47 13.10
C ILE A 127 -1.15 -9.62 12.96
N LEU A 128 -1.13 -10.26 11.80
CA LEU A 128 -2.02 -11.36 11.50
C LEU A 128 -1.23 -12.60 11.13
N ALA A 129 -1.81 -13.76 11.42
CA ALA A 129 -1.28 -14.99 10.87
C ALA A 129 -1.51 -14.96 9.37
N ARG A 130 -0.60 -15.51 8.60
CA ARG A 130 -0.69 -15.52 7.15
C ARG A 130 -2.00 -16.10 6.66
N SER A 131 -2.49 -17.15 7.30
CA SER A 131 -3.75 -17.79 6.92
C SER A 131 -4.94 -16.86 7.12
N ALA A 132 -4.96 -16.15 8.23
CA ALA A 132 -6.03 -15.19 8.49
C ALA A 132 -5.94 -14.02 7.52
N PHE A 133 -4.74 -13.57 7.24
CA PHE A 133 -4.51 -12.50 6.29
C PHE A 133 -5.08 -12.90 4.93
N ALA A 134 -4.75 -14.11 4.47
CA ALA A 134 -5.22 -14.56 3.16
C ALA A 134 -6.73 -14.73 3.13
N ARG A 135 -7.29 -15.27 4.20
CA ARG A 135 -8.72 -15.51 4.27
C ARG A 135 -9.51 -14.20 4.23
N ASP A 136 -9.06 -13.20 4.94
CA ASP A 136 -9.79 -11.96 5.09
C ASP A 136 -9.26 -10.83 4.20
N LEU A 137 -8.49 -11.18 3.20
CA LEU A 137 -7.79 -10.19 2.37
C LEU A 137 -8.71 -9.13 1.76
N PRO A 138 -9.86 -9.47 1.19
CA PRO A 138 -10.69 -8.44 0.60
C PRO A 138 -11.13 -7.38 1.61
N GLU A 139 -11.57 -7.82 2.78
CA GLU A 139 -12.02 -6.89 3.81
C GLU A 139 -10.86 -6.09 4.34
N LEU A 140 -9.71 -6.73 4.46
CA LEU A 140 -8.52 -6.06 4.96
C LEU A 140 -8.09 -4.94 4.01
N LEU A 141 -8.06 -5.24 2.72
CA LEU A 141 -7.66 -4.24 1.74
C LEU A 141 -8.64 -3.07 1.72
N ALA A 142 -9.93 -3.36 1.80
CA ALA A 142 -10.93 -2.30 1.81
C ALA A 142 -10.75 -1.42 3.04
N ARG A 143 -10.50 -2.02 4.17
CA ARG A 143 -10.32 -1.27 5.41
C ARG A 143 -9.03 -0.45 5.38
N LEU A 144 -7.94 -1.04 4.91
CA LEU A 144 -6.66 -0.33 4.83
C LEU A 144 -6.71 0.79 3.79
N ALA A 145 -7.59 0.68 2.82
CA ALA A 145 -7.77 1.71 1.83
C ALA A 145 -8.73 2.81 2.30
N GLY A 146 -9.28 2.64 3.50
CA GLY A 146 -10.21 3.63 4.02
C GLY A 146 -11.58 3.54 3.42
N ARG A 147 -11.94 2.39 2.83
CA ARG A 147 -13.22 2.24 2.22
C ARG A 147 -14.14 1.54 3.15
N GLY A 148 -14.21 0.90 3.83
CA GLY A 148 -15.08 0.10 4.58
C GLY A 148 -15.96 0.80 5.51
N GLY A 149 -16.26 1.94 5.29
CA GLY A 149 -17.14 2.62 6.12
C GLY A 149 -16.46 3.01 7.37
N GLU A 150 -17.09 2.86 8.52
CA GLU A 150 -16.56 3.29 9.69
C GLU A 150 -15.37 2.68 10.10
N PRO A 151 -14.41 3.37 10.55
CA PRO A 151 -13.23 2.77 11.10
C PRO A 151 -13.65 2.04 12.34
N PRO A 152 -12.94 1.01 12.67
CA PRO A 152 -13.25 0.28 13.88
C PRO A 152 -13.03 1.18 15.04
N PRO A 153 -13.79 1.02 16.04
CA PRO A 153 -13.68 1.84 17.24
C PRO A 153 -12.37 1.62 17.96
#